data_7a17629a9e1c3483e9088c32a867cd1b
#
_entry.id   7a17629a9e1c3483e9088c32a867cd1b
#
_cell.length_a   1.000
_cell.length_b   1.000
_cell.length_c   1.000
_cell.angle_alpha   90.00
_cell.angle_beta   90.00
_cell.angle_gamma   90.00
#
_symmetry.space_group_name_H-M   'P 1'
#
loop_
_entity.id
_entity.type
_entity.pdbx_description
1 polymer ?
#
loop_
_entity_poly.entity_id
_entity_poly.type
_entity_poly.pdbx_seq_one_letter_code
_entity_poly.pdbx_strand_id
1 'polypeptide(L)'
;MAKLHYNSVLSTPDGKYLIVDVKNFYLKNPMNKAENYNIALKIMPQYIIDKYYLINKQCDGYLYVQIEKGIYGLVQSGIIAHKAIKEHIQPYGCAPAKITQGLWAHKYRDIHFTIMVDDLGIRYRNKKYTDHLISALQSKYEVTQYWVTSYWG
;
A
#
# COMPACT_ATOMS: atom_id res chain seq x y z
N MET A 1 -10.24 7.70 -10.61
CA MET A 1 -10.64 7.33 -9.22
C MET A 1 -10.30 8.43 -8.22
N ALA A 2 -9.04 8.79 -8.03
CA ALA A 2 -8.62 9.84 -7.08
C ALA A 2 -9.39 11.18 -7.23
N LYS A 3 -9.57 11.67 -8.45
CA LYS A 3 -10.34 12.90 -8.71
C LYS A 3 -11.80 12.84 -8.23
N LEU A 4 -12.49 11.70 -8.44
CA LEU A 4 -13.87 11.53 -7.96
C LEU A 4 -13.94 11.53 -6.43
N HIS A 5 -13.00 10.87 -5.79
CA HIS A 5 -12.92 10.83 -4.33
C HIS A 5 -12.64 12.23 -3.75
N TYR A 6 -11.70 12.95 -4.37
CA TYR A 6 -11.38 14.33 -4.00
C TYR A 6 -12.56 15.28 -4.16
N ASN A 7 -13.27 15.19 -5.31
CA ASN A 7 -14.49 15.96 -5.54
C ASN A 7 -15.57 15.65 -4.48
N SER A 8 -15.68 14.41 -4.03
CA SER A 8 -16.62 14.05 -2.96
C SER A 8 -16.27 14.71 -1.62
N VAL A 9 -14.99 15.00 -1.37
CA VAL A 9 -14.58 15.78 -0.18
C VAL A 9 -15.07 17.21 -0.30
N LEU A 10 -14.84 17.86 -1.45
CA LEU A 10 -15.22 19.26 -1.70
C LEU A 10 -16.73 19.47 -1.67
N SER A 11 -17.52 18.49 -2.15
CA SER A 11 -18.99 18.55 -2.14
C SER A 11 -19.64 18.07 -0.85
N THR A 12 -18.85 17.64 0.14
CA THR A 12 -19.38 17.20 1.44
C THR A 12 -19.20 18.31 2.48
N PRO A 13 -20.27 18.85 3.06
CA PRO A 13 -20.15 19.82 4.17
C PRO A 13 -19.27 19.25 5.29
N ASP A 14 -18.30 20.05 5.75
CA ASP A 14 -17.29 19.64 6.77
C ASP A 14 -16.45 18.42 6.38
N GLY A 15 -16.42 18.08 5.10
CA GLY A 15 -15.60 17.00 4.58
C GLY A 15 -14.10 17.32 4.74
N LYS A 16 -13.35 16.38 5.32
CA LYS A 16 -11.90 16.48 5.50
C LYS A 16 -11.21 15.31 4.77
N TYR A 17 -9.94 15.50 4.48
CA TYR A 17 -9.14 14.54 3.78
C TYR A 17 -7.86 14.17 4.53
N LEU A 18 -7.53 12.90 4.51
CA LEU A 18 -6.30 12.35 5.05
C LEU A 18 -5.68 11.43 4.01
N ILE A 19 -4.40 11.53 3.81
CA ILE A 19 -3.62 10.56 3.04
C ILE A 19 -2.84 9.70 4.04
N VAL A 20 -2.88 8.39 3.82
CA VAL A 20 -2.14 7.42 4.61
C VAL A 20 -1.28 6.60 3.67
N ASP A 21 0.03 6.62 3.87
CA ASP A 21 1.02 5.79 3.19
C ASP A 21 1.31 4.54 4.02
N VAL A 22 1.28 3.38 3.39
CA VAL A 22 1.58 2.08 4.01
C VAL A 22 3.00 1.66 3.67
N LYS A 23 3.91 1.79 4.64
CA LYS A 23 5.31 1.47 4.44
C LYS A 23 5.56 0.00 4.11
N ASN A 24 6.42 -0.21 3.14
CA ASN A 24 6.83 -1.56 2.71
C ASN A 24 5.64 -2.47 2.33
N PHE A 25 4.61 -1.88 1.72
CA PHE A 25 3.33 -2.53 1.44
C PHE A 25 3.48 -3.90 0.77
N TYR A 26 4.31 -4.00 -0.26
CA TYR A 26 4.58 -5.27 -0.94
C TYR A 26 5.47 -6.20 -0.13
N LEU A 27 6.55 -5.68 0.47
CA LEU A 27 7.55 -6.47 1.19
C LEU A 27 6.99 -7.18 2.43
N LYS A 28 5.85 -6.74 2.94
CA LYS A 28 5.13 -7.40 4.06
C LYS A 28 4.43 -8.69 3.63
N ASN A 29 4.27 -8.93 2.34
CA ASN A 29 3.48 -10.03 1.84
C ASN A 29 4.38 -11.09 1.19
N PRO A 30 4.38 -12.34 1.68
CA PRO A 30 5.11 -13.43 1.03
C PRO A 30 4.47 -13.75 -0.32
N MET A 31 5.30 -14.17 -1.27
CA MET A 31 4.84 -14.68 -2.56
C MET A 31 4.31 -16.11 -2.38
N ASN A 32 3.18 -16.43 -3.02
CA ASN A 32 2.63 -17.80 -3.02
C ASN A 32 3.58 -18.79 -3.70
N LYS A 33 4.28 -18.31 -4.71
CA LYS A 33 5.34 -19.02 -5.41
C LYS A 33 6.49 -18.04 -5.62
N ALA A 34 7.67 -18.43 -5.16
CA ALA A 34 8.86 -17.64 -5.38
C ALA A 34 9.20 -17.54 -6.86
N GLU A 35 9.66 -16.37 -7.29
CA GLU A 35 10.10 -16.13 -8.66
C GLU A 35 11.61 -16.05 -8.75
N ASN A 36 12.16 -16.66 -9.79
CA ASN A 36 13.59 -16.65 -10.05
C ASN A 36 13.94 -15.50 -10.99
N TYR A 37 14.94 -14.72 -10.61
CA TYR A 37 15.45 -13.60 -11.39
C TYR A 37 16.95 -13.73 -11.58
N ASN A 38 17.44 -13.24 -12.73
CA ASN A 38 18.84 -13.02 -12.96
C ASN A 38 19.12 -11.50 -12.98
N ILE A 39 20.13 -11.09 -12.24
CA ILE A 39 20.54 -9.69 -12.12
C ILE A 39 21.99 -9.61 -12.57
N ALA A 40 22.25 -8.79 -13.60
CA ALA A 40 23.61 -8.56 -14.04
C ALA A 40 24.41 -7.85 -12.94
N LEU A 41 25.56 -8.41 -12.54
CA LEU A 41 26.39 -7.86 -11.47
C LEU A 41 26.85 -6.43 -11.78
N LYS A 42 27.08 -6.11 -13.05
CA LYS A 42 27.51 -4.79 -13.53
C LYS A 42 26.57 -3.63 -13.22
N ILE A 43 25.27 -3.92 -12.97
CA ILE A 43 24.28 -2.88 -12.62
C ILE A 43 24.11 -2.72 -11.11
N MET A 44 24.76 -3.57 -10.33
CA MET A 44 24.67 -3.52 -8.87
C MET A 44 25.61 -2.44 -8.31
N PRO A 45 25.16 -1.65 -7.32
CA PRO A 45 26.04 -0.75 -6.59
C PRO A 45 27.17 -1.51 -5.89
N GLN A 46 28.40 -0.97 -5.96
CA GLN A 46 29.59 -1.62 -5.41
C GLN A 46 29.43 -1.98 -3.93
N TYR A 47 28.87 -1.07 -3.11
CA TYR A 47 28.66 -1.31 -1.69
C TYR A 47 27.74 -2.52 -1.39
N ILE A 48 26.80 -2.85 -2.29
CA ILE A 48 25.96 -4.06 -2.18
C ILE A 48 26.77 -5.30 -2.52
N ILE A 49 27.59 -5.23 -3.59
CA ILE A 49 28.47 -6.32 -4.02
C ILE A 49 29.40 -6.71 -2.86
N ASP A 50 30.02 -5.73 -2.24
CA ASP A 50 30.99 -5.93 -1.15
C ASP A 50 30.30 -6.44 0.12
N LYS A 51 29.19 -5.80 0.50
CA LYS A 51 28.42 -6.16 1.71
C LYS A 51 27.93 -7.62 1.72
N TYR A 52 27.54 -8.15 0.58
CA TYR A 52 26.95 -9.49 0.46
C TYR A 52 27.90 -10.49 -0.22
N TYR A 53 29.15 -10.10 -0.49
CA TYR A 53 30.18 -10.93 -1.15
C TYR A 53 29.68 -11.53 -2.47
N LEU A 54 29.01 -10.71 -3.29
CA LEU A 54 28.27 -11.16 -4.47
C LEU A 54 29.18 -11.64 -5.60
N ILE A 55 30.45 -11.19 -5.66
CA ILE A 55 31.42 -11.67 -6.63
C ILE A 55 31.57 -13.21 -6.55
N ASN A 56 31.54 -13.76 -5.36
CA ASN A 56 31.71 -15.20 -5.14
C ASN A 56 30.43 -16.01 -5.42
N LYS A 57 29.31 -15.32 -5.67
CA LYS A 57 27.97 -15.94 -5.87
C LYS A 57 27.46 -15.80 -7.31
N GLN A 58 28.21 -15.12 -8.15
CA GLN A 58 27.83 -14.89 -9.56
C GLN A 58 28.19 -16.08 -10.45
N CYS A 59 27.45 -16.25 -11.53
CA CYS A 59 27.76 -17.14 -12.63
C CYS A 59 27.65 -16.34 -13.93
N ASP A 60 28.72 -16.33 -14.73
CA ASP A 60 28.80 -15.60 -16.01
C ASP A 60 28.39 -14.12 -15.92
N GLY A 61 28.76 -13.44 -14.80
CA GLY A 61 28.42 -12.05 -14.58
C GLY A 61 27.00 -11.77 -14.09
N TYR A 62 26.23 -12.83 -13.75
CA TYR A 62 24.85 -12.73 -13.25
C TYR A 62 24.69 -13.35 -11.87
N LEU A 63 23.82 -12.75 -11.09
CA LEU A 63 23.29 -13.31 -9.85
C LEU A 63 21.93 -13.93 -10.10
N TYR A 64 21.77 -15.18 -9.72
CA TYR A 64 20.49 -15.86 -9.74
C TYR A 64 19.89 -15.77 -8.35
N VAL A 65 18.77 -15.05 -8.25
CA VAL A 65 18.10 -14.74 -6.99
C VAL A 65 16.67 -15.25 -7.00
N GLN A 66 16.19 -15.63 -5.83
CA GLN A 66 14.81 -16.02 -5.61
C GLN A 66 14.07 -14.90 -4.86
N ILE A 67 12.96 -14.43 -5.43
CA ILE A 67 12.10 -13.42 -4.82
C ILE A 67 11.01 -14.14 -4.06
N GLU A 68 11.07 -14.08 -2.72
CA GLU A 68 10.13 -14.73 -1.81
C GLU A 68 9.06 -13.79 -1.28
N LYS A 69 9.28 -12.47 -1.39
CA LYS A 69 8.34 -11.42 -0.95
C LYS A 69 7.95 -10.53 -2.12
N GLY A 70 6.76 -9.95 -2.02
CA GLY A 70 6.32 -9.00 -3.03
C GLY A 70 7.26 -7.80 -3.16
N ILE A 71 7.56 -7.41 -4.39
CA ILE A 71 8.34 -6.23 -4.75
C ILE A 71 7.58 -5.38 -5.77
N TYR A 72 7.96 -4.11 -5.86
CA TYR A 72 7.44 -3.22 -6.91
C TYR A 72 7.81 -3.76 -8.30
N GLY A 73 6.89 -3.63 -9.24
CA GLY A 73 7.06 -4.09 -10.62
C GLY A 73 6.55 -5.52 -10.89
N LEU A 74 6.30 -6.35 -9.88
CA LEU A 74 5.67 -7.66 -10.05
C LEU A 74 4.15 -7.55 -9.98
N VAL A 75 3.45 -8.01 -11.00
CA VAL A 75 1.97 -8.00 -11.05
C VAL A 75 1.37 -8.78 -9.87
N GLN A 76 1.93 -9.94 -9.54
CA GLN A 76 1.47 -10.75 -8.43
C GLN A 76 1.59 -10.03 -7.09
N SER A 77 2.62 -9.20 -6.89
CA SER A 77 2.81 -8.43 -5.65
C SER A 77 1.61 -7.53 -5.36
N GLY A 78 1.08 -6.86 -6.39
CA GLY A 78 -0.10 -6.02 -6.28
C GLY A 78 -1.36 -6.80 -5.88
N ILE A 79 -1.58 -7.95 -6.52
CA ILE A 79 -2.74 -8.81 -6.25
C ILE A 79 -2.67 -9.35 -4.81
N ILE A 80 -1.52 -9.86 -4.38
CA ILE A 80 -1.32 -10.44 -3.04
C ILE A 80 -1.49 -9.36 -1.98
N ALA A 81 -0.84 -8.21 -2.13
CA ALA A 81 -0.90 -7.12 -1.18
C ALA A 81 -2.32 -6.53 -1.06
N HIS A 82 -3.02 -6.34 -2.19
CA HIS A 82 -4.41 -5.89 -2.19
C HIS A 82 -5.35 -6.88 -1.51
N LYS A 83 -5.16 -8.19 -1.74
CA LYS A 83 -5.91 -9.23 -1.05
C LYS A 83 -5.64 -9.20 0.46
N ALA A 84 -4.37 -9.09 0.86
CA ALA A 84 -3.96 -9.08 2.25
C ALA A 84 -4.50 -7.87 3.04
N ILE A 85 -4.50 -6.67 2.46
CA ILE A 85 -5.09 -5.50 3.12
C ILE A 85 -6.62 -5.58 3.18
N LYS A 86 -7.25 -6.08 2.14
CA LYS A 86 -8.70 -6.34 2.11
C LYS A 86 -9.12 -7.26 3.25
N GLU A 87 -8.50 -8.43 3.35
CA GLU A 87 -8.78 -9.41 4.40
C GLU A 87 -8.52 -8.85 5.79
N HIS A 88 -7.51 -8.00 5.92
CA HIS A 88 -7.15 -7.36 7.18
C HIS A 88 -8.18 -6.34 7.66
N ILE A 89 -8.72 -5.47 6.79
CA ILE A 89 -9.63 -4.37 7.19
C ILE A 89 -11.10 -4.78 7.20
N GLN A 90 -11.49 -5.86 6.55
CA GLN A 90 -12.88 -6.35 6.53
C GLN A 90 -13.46 -6.62 7.94
N PRO A 91 -12.76 -7.28 8.87
CA PRO A 91 -13.26 -7.51 10.22
C PRO A 91 -13.55 -6.22 11.00
N TYR A 92 -12.89 -5.12 10.62
CA TYR A 92 -13.11 -3.80 11.22
C TYR A 92 -14.30 -3.03 10.61
N GLY A 93 -15.11 -3.70 9.77
CA GLY A 93 -16.32 -3.14 9.18
C GLY A 93 -16.12 -2.38 7.87
N CYS A 94 -14.95 -2.50 7.25
CA CYS A 94 -14.64 -1.90 5.95
C CYS A 94 -15.01 -2.86 4.81
N ALA A 95 -15.65 -2.34 3.77
CA ALA A 95 -16.01 -3.12 2.59
C ALA A 95 -15.78 -2.33 1.30
N PRO A 96 -15.42 -3.01 0.19
CA PRO A 96 -15.34 -2.35 -1.10
C PRO A 96 -16.72 -1.95 -1.60
N ALA A 97 -16.80 -0.84 -2.31
CA ALA A 97 -18.01 -0.44 -3.00
C ALA A 97 -18.36 -1.44 -4.10
N LYS A 98 -19.65 -1.72 -4.27
CA LYS A 98 -20.14 -2.74 -5.22
C LYS A 98 -19.83 -2.40 -6.69
N ILE A 99 -19.86 -1.13 -7.05
CA ILE A 99 -19.79 -0.67 -8.44
C ILE A 99 -18.43 -0.04 -8.76
N THR A 100 -17.79 0.59 -7.79
CA THR A 100 -16.57 1.38 -8.00
C THR A 100 -15.36 0.66 -7.41
N GLN A 101 -14.56 0.04 -8.28
CA GLN A 101 -13.32 -0.63 -7.86
C GLN A 101 -12.37 0.36 -7.17
N GLY A 102 -11.70 -0.09 -6.10
CA GLY A 102 -10.76 0.72 -5.33
C GLY A 102 -11.40 1.72 -4.37
N LEU A 103 -12.74 1.94 -4.43
CA LEU A 103 -13.46 2.71 -3.43
C LEU A 103 -13.95 1.80 -2.30
N TRP A 104 -13.78 2.25 -1.08
CA TRP A 104 -14.13 1.53 0.14
C TRP A 104 -14.98 2.40 1.05
N ALA A 105 -15.83 1.79 1.83
CA ALA A 105 -16.65 2.44 2.84
C ALA A 105 -16.65 1.62 4.13
N HIS A 106 -16.86 2.29 5.26
CA HIS A 106 -17.13 1.61 6.52
C HIS A 106 -18.65 1.44 6.71
N LYS A 107 -19.09 0.26 7.14
CA LYS A 107 -20.49 -0.11 7.25
C LYS A 107 -21.30 0.79 8.19
N TYR A 108 -20.68 1.28 9.27
CA TYR A 108 -21.35 2.02 10.35
C TYR A 108 -20.78 3.41 10.62
N ARG A 109 -19.76 3.83 9.90
CA ARG A 109 -19.07 5.13 10.10
C ARG A 109 -19.01 5.87 8.78
N ASP A 110 -19.25 7.19 8.82
CA ASP A 110 -19.15 8.03 7.61
C ASP A 110 -17.68 8.30 7.27
N ILE A 111 -17.01 7.26 6.81
CA ILE A 111 -15.71 7.31 6.16
C ILE A 111 -15.76 6.56 4.84
N HIS A 112 -15.17 7.19 3.84
CA HIS A 112 -14.96 6.58 2.53
C HIS A 112 -13.49 6.74 2.18
N PHE A 113 -12.90 5.73 1.59
CA PHE A 113 -11.50 5.78 1.24
C PHE A 113 -11.20 5.01 -0.05
N THR A 114 -10.11 5.39 -0.69
CA THR A 114 -9.56 4.68 -1.84
C THR A 114 -8.27 4.02 -1.43
N ILE A 115 -8.01 2.83 -1.96
CA ILE A 115 -6.73 2.14 -1.84
C ILE A 115 -6.09 2.17 -3.22
N MET A 116 -4.95 2.83 -3.32
CA MET A 116 -4.15 2.95 -4.53
C MET A 116 -2.73 2.48 -4.22
N VAL A 117 -2.49 1.20 -4.43
CA VAL A 117 -1.22 0.55 -4.10
C VAL A 117 -0.94 0.65 -2.60
N ASP A 118 0.01 1.46 -2.17
CA ASP A 118 0.44 1.74 -0.80
C ASP A 118 -0.23 2.98 -0.19
N ASP A 119 -0.93 3.78 -1.01
CA ASP A 119 -1.60 4.99 -0.58
C ASP A 119 -3.10 4.78 -0.31
N LEU A 120 -3.58 5.29 0.81
CA LEU A 120 -5.00 5.41 1.10
C LEU A 120 -5.39 6.90 1.14
N GLY A 121 -6.36 7.28 0.29
CA GLY A 121 -7.01 8.58 0.40
C GLY A 121 -8.32 8.44 1.20
N ILE A 122 -8.47 9.11 2.32
CA ILE A 122 -9.59 8.94 3.26
C ILE A 122 -10.39 10.25 3.34
N ARG A 123 -11.67 10.18 2.96
CA ARG A 123 -12.64 11.23 3.25
C ARG A 123 -13.34 10.94 4.58
N TYR A 124 -13.44 11.92 5.45
CA TYR A 124 -14.10 11.79 6.73
C TYR A 124 -14.73 13.12 7.20
N ARG A 125 -15.67 13.05 8.12
CA ARG A 125 -16.19 14.18 8.88
C ARG A 125 -15.72 14.15 10.34
N ASN A 126 -15.74 12.97 10.94
CA ASN A 126 -15.38 12.78 12.33
C ASN A 126 -14.04 12.08 12.46
N LYS A 127 -13.08 12.74 13.12
CA LYS A 127 -11.73 12.22 13.33
C LYS A 127 -11.73 10.86 14.03
N LYS A 128 -12.63 10.60 14.97
CA LYS A 128 -12.72 9.30 15.66
C LYS A 128 -12.93 8.11 14.71
N TYR A 129 -13.62 8.33 13.60
CA TYR A 129 -13.83 7.28 12.61
C TYR A 129 -12.55 6.98 11.83
N THR A 130 -11.78 8.03 11.52
CA THR A 130 -10.47 7.91 10.88
C THR A 130 -9.48 7.22 11.81
N ASP A 131 -9.43 7.63 13.08
CA ASP A 131 -8.55 7.02 14.09
C ASP A 131 -8.83 5.51 14.23
N HIS A 132 -10.09 5.09 14.12
CA HIS A 132 -10.45 3.67 14.12
C HIS A 132 -9.85 2.91 12.91
N LEU A 133 -9.95 3.48 11.70
CA LEU A 133 -9.35 2.87 10.51
C LEU A 133 -7.82 2.84 10.58
N ILE A 134 -7.21 3.94 11.07
CA ILE A 134 -5.76 4.01 11.27
C ILE A 134 -5.30 2.95 12.26
N SER A 135 -5.97 2.82 13.41
CA SER A 135 -5.66 1.79 14.40
C SER A 135 -5.77 0.38 13.82
N ALA A 136 -6.80 0.12 12.99
CA ALA A 136 -6.94 -1.13 12.28
C ALA A 136 -5.76 -1.39 11.33
N LEU A 137 -5.31 -0.39 10.59
CA LEU A 137 -4.14 -0.52 9.72
C LEU A 137 -2.86 -0.72 10.52
N GLN A 138 -2.66 0.05 11.59
CA GLN A 138 -1.47 -0.01 12.44
C GLN A 138 -1.30 -1.33 13.20
N SER A 139 -2.36 -2.11 13.36
CA SER A 139 -2.26 -3.45 13.97
C SER A 139 -1.45 -4.44 13.12
N LYS A 140 -1.25 -4.14 11.82
CA LYS A 140 -0.49 -4.99 10.89
C LYS A 140 0.60 -4.24 10.11
N TYR A 141 0.37 -2.96 9.82
CA TYR A 141 1.22 -2.16 8.94
C TYR A 141 1.82 -0.98 9.67
N GLU A 142 3.01 -0.56 9.27
CA GLU A 142 3.53 0.75 9.62
C GLU A 142 2.97 1.78 8.64
N VAL A 143 2.33 2.84 9.17
CA VAL A 143 1.68 3.85 8.33
C VAL A 143 2.15 5.26 8.67
N THR A 144 2.27 6.08 7.64
CA THR A 144 2.51 7.54 7.76
C THR A 144 1.24 8.28 7.38
N GLN A 145 0.92 9.36 8.11
CA GLN A 145 -0.32 10.11 7.96
C GLN A 145 -0.02 11.54 7.51
N TYR A 146 -0.73 12.01 6.48
CA TYR A 146 -0.63 13.38 5.96
C TYR A 146 -2.02 14.02 6.01
N TRP A 147 -2.25 14.83 7.06
CA TRP A 147 -3.51 15.55 7.28
C TRP A 147 -3.59 16.76 6.36
N VAL A 148 -4.60 16.80 5.51
CA VAL A 148 -4.82 17.94 4.62
C VAL A 148 -5.63 18.99 5.40
N THR A 149 -4.99 20.11 5.76
CA THR A 149 -5.56 21.18 6.59
C THR A 149 -6.15 22.32 5.78
N SER A 150 -5.72 22.49 4.52
CA SER A 150 -6.28 23.50 3.62
C SER A 150 -6.33 22.95 2.19
N TYR A 151 -7.40 23.26 1.48
CA TYR A 151 -7.57 22.82 0.10
C TYR A 151 -6.98 23.79 -0.93
N TRP A 152 -6.61 25.00 -0.51
CA TRP A 152 -5.92 26.02 -1.31
C TRP A 152 -5.36 27.06 -0.37
N GLY A 153 -4.08 27.17 -0.26
CA GLY A 153 -3.35 28.32 0.20
C GLY A 153 -2.78 29.01 -1.00
#